data_41201987d3bb82aa92fa01c7d2ef347b
#
_entry.id   41201987d3bb82aa92fa01c7d2ef347b
#
_cell.length_a   1.000
_cell.length_b   1.000
_cell.length_c   1.000
_cell.angle_alpha   90.00
_cell.angle_beta   90.00
_cell.angle_gamma   90.00
#
_symmetry.space_group_name_H-M   'P 1'
#
loop_
_entity.id
_entity.type
_entity.pdbx_description
1 polymer ?
#
loop_
_entity_poly.entity_id
_entity_poly.type
_entity_poly.pdbx_seq_one_letter_code
_entity_poly.pdbx_strand_id
1 'polypeptide(L)'
;MSANRAYGIGEVSDIVGVSTRTLRYYEEEGLLVPARTANGYRRYTPANLDRLQEILLLRHMGMSVAEIPSALSATEDERRRTLARHLETLRAERERLDALIRTVENTIEHIEKGVPMDDKAKFEGMKRDLVEQNERTHGARCASAGATPPRTRQTARCST
;
A
#
# COMPACT_ATOMS: atom_id res chain seq x y z
N MET A 1 26.84 7.71 17.25
CA MET A 1 27.21 7.33 18.62
C MET A 1 26.31 8.07 19.61
N SER A 2 25.08 7.60 19.86
CA SER A 2 24.14 8.22 20.83
C SER A 2 23.36 7.14 21.58
N ALA A 3 24.06 6.13 22.09
CA ALA A 3 23.48 4.95 22.73
C ALA A 3 22.74 5.22 24.05
N ASN A 4 22.75 6.46 24.57
CA ASN A 4 22.18 6.76 25.90
C ASN A 4 21.21 7.96 25.89
N ARG A 5 20.72 8.39 24.72
CA ARG A 5 19.71 9.45 24.65
C ARG A 5 18.31 8.84 24.85
N ALA A 6 17.57 9.35 25.82
CA ALA A 6 16.18 8.99 26.01
C ALA A 6 15.27 10.19 25.74
N TYR A 7 14.20 9.98 25.03
CA TYR A 7 13.29 11.00 24.53
C TYR A 7 12.00 11.05 25.36
N GLY A 8 11.41 12.22 25.49
CA GLY A 8 10.05 12.39 26.00
C GLY A 8 9.00 12.03 24.93
N ILE A 9 7.75 11.82 25.34
CA ILE A 9 6.67 11.46 24.42
C ILE A 9 6.41 12.53 23.33
N GLY A 10 6.56 13.82 23.70
CA GLY A 10 6.44 14.93 22.73
C GLY A 10 7.56 14.89 21.67
N GLU A 11 8.81 14.71 22.12
CA GLU A 11 9.96 14.60 21.20
C GLU A 11 9.80 13.42 20.23
N VAL A 12 9.32 12.26 20.72
CA VAL A 12 9.05 11.10 19.85
C VAL A 12 7.93 11.41 18.85
N SER A 13 6.86 12.04 19.32
CA SER A 13 5.74 12.49 18.47
C SER A 13 6.23 13.37 17.32
N ASP A 14 7.10 14.33 17.60
CA ASP A 14 7.66 15.26 16.60
C ASP A 14 8.63 14.56 15.64
N ILE A 15 9.49 13.66 16.14
CA ILE A 15 10.45 12.91 15.32
C ILE A 15 9.75 11.97 14.34
N VAL A 16 8.69 11.30 14.80
CA VAL A 16 8.04 10.21 14.06
C VAL A 16 6.82 10.66 13.28
N GLY A 17 6.25 11.83 13.61
CA GLY A 17 5.08 12.38 12.94
C GLY A 17 3.77 11.71 13.35
N VAL A 18 3.72 11.03 14.51
CA VAL A 18 2.48 10.44 15.04
C VAL A 18 2.05 11.14 16.33
N SER A 19 0.75 11.18 16.60
CA SER A 19 0.24 11.84 17.80
C SER A 19 0.69 11.14 19.09
N THR A 20 0.81 11.89 20.18
CA THR A 20 1.06 11.31 21.53
C THR A 20 -0.04 10.34 21.96
N ARG A 21 -1.27 10.50 21.43
CA ARG A 21 -2.38 9.57 21.62
C ARG A 21 -2.09 8.22 20.97
N THR A 22 -1.59 8.24 19.73
CA THR A 22 -1.19 7.02 19.01
C THR A 22 -0.07 6.28 19.75
N LEU A 23 0.92 7.01 20.27
CA LEU A 23 2.00 6.40 21.06
C LEU A 23 1.48 5.72 22.33
N ARG A 24 0.55 6.37 23.05
CA ARG A 24 -0.10 5.77 24.24
C ARG A 24 -0.93 4.54 23.88
N TYR A 25 -1.64 4.59 22.78
CA TYR A 25 -2.38 3.44 22.26
C TYR A 25 -1.46 2.24 22.01
N TYR A 26 -0.29 2.43 21.37
CA TYR A 26 0.67 1.36 21.18
C TYR A 26 1.28 0.84 22.49
N GLU A 27 1.38 1.67 23.52
CA GLU A 27 1.75 1.22 24.88
C GLU A 27 0.65 0.36 25.50
N GLU A 28 -0.61 0.78 25.40
CA GLU A 28 -1.78 0.06 25.92
C GLU A 28 -1.94 -1.31 25.25
N GLU A 29 -1.67 -1.40 23.96
CA GLU A 29 -1.64 -2.66 23.20
C GLU A 29 -0.36 -3.51 23.44
N GLY A 30 0.56 -3.04 24.29
CA GLY A 30 1.80 -3.75 24.61
C GLY A 30 2.82 -3.82 23.46
N LEU A 31 2.63 -3.07 22.39
CA LEU A 31 3.54 -3.02 21.25
C LEU A 31 4.80 -2.22 21.55
N LEU A 32 4.68 -1.22 22.43
CA LEU A 32 5.74 -0.28 22.79
C LEU A 32 5.84 -0.20 24.32
N VAL A 33 7.03 -0.39 24.86
CA VAL A 33 7.25 -0.38 26.32
C VAL A 33 8.36 0.64 26.66
N PRO A 34 8.00 1.93 26.86
CA PRO A 34 8.97 2.93 27.29
C PRO A 34 9.34 2.73 28.77
N ALA A 35 10.57 3.07 29.12
CA ALA A 35 10.98 3.18 30.51
C ALA A 35 10.25 4.35 31.21
N ARG A 36 10.25 4.35 32.53
CA ARG A 36 9.75 5.47 33.33
C ARG A 36 10.83 6.03 34.22
N THR A 37 10.85 7.35 34.35
CA THR A 37 11.70 8.03 35.36
C THR A 37 11.17 7.78 36.75
N ALA A 38 11.97 8.11 37.76
CA ALA A 38 11.54 8.09 39.17
C ALA A 38 10.26 8.91 39.42
N ASN A 39 10.05 9.98 38.63
CA ASN A 39 8.86 10.83 38.70
C ASN A 39 7.71 10.33 37.81
N GLY A 40 7.78 9.11 37.25
CA GLY A 40 6.73 8.49 36.46
C GLY A 40 6.65 8.93 35.00
N TYR A 41 7.51 9.84 34.52
CA TYR A 41 7.50 10.30 33.12
C TYR A 41 8.04 9.21 32.18
N ARG A 42 7.42 9.09 30.99
CA ARG A 42 7.82 8.18 29.92
C ARG A 42 9.16 8.58 29.34
N ARG A 43 10.03 7.58 29.13
CA ARG A 43 11.34 7.74 28.51
C ARG A 43 11.52 6.68 27.44
N TYR A 44 11.61 7.14 26.20
CA TYR A 44 11.80 6.28 25.02
C TYR A 44 13.27 6.21 24.67
N THR A 45 13.79 5.01 24.63
CA THR A 45 15.18 4.73 24.21
C THR A 45 15.28 4.64 22.69
N PRO A 46 16.49 4.66 22.09
CA PRO A 46 16.68 4.35 20.67
C PRO A 46 16.02 3.02 20.26
N ALA A 47 16.13 1.99 21.09
CA ALA A 47 15.47 0.70 20.83
C ALA A 47 13.93 0.81 20.76
N ASN A 48 13.32 1.73 21.51
CA ASN A 48 11.90 2.01 21.39
C ASN A 48 11.58 2.72 20.05
N LEU A 49 12.49 3.55 19.54
CA LEU A 49 12.31 4.19 18.22
C LEU A 49 12.45 3.15 17.10
N ASP A 50 13.42 2.24 17.18
CA ASP A 50 13.57 1.15 16.21
C ASP A 50 12.31 0.28 16.20
N ARG A 51 11.82 -0.08 17.38
CA ARG A 51 10.55 -0.83 17.52
C ARG A 51 9.35 -0.07 16.95
N LEU A 52 9.29 1.23 17.19
CA LEU A 52 8.23 2.09 16.66
C LEU A 52 8.30 2.19 15.14
N GLN A 53 9.49 2.26 14.56
CA GLN A 53 9.67 2.20 13.11
C GLN A 53 9.11 0.90 12.52
N GLU A 54 9.41 -0.25 13.12
CA GLU A 54 8.85 -1.55 12.69
C GLU A 54 7.33 -1.57 12.75
N ILE A 55 6.74 -1.10 13.86
CA ILE A 55 5.28 -1.02 14.03
C ILE A 55 4.66 -0.16 12.93
N LEU A 56 5.19 1.03 12.69
CA LEU A 56 4.66 1.97 11.69
C LEU A 56 4.81 1.44 10.27
N LEU A 57 5.92 0.77 9.97
CA LEU A 57 6.12 0.13 8.68
C LEU A 57 5.07 -0.97 8.43
N LEU A 58 4.84 -1.86 9.40
CA LEU A 58 3.81 -2.90 9.31
C LEU A 58 2.41 -2.30 9.18
N ARG A 59 2.12 -1.21 9.92
CA ARG A 59 0.88 -0.44 9.77
C ARG A 59 0.72 0.14 8.37
N HIS A 60 1.79 0.69 7.81
CA HIS A 60 1.79 1.22 6.43
C HIS A 60 1.55 0.11 5.39
N MET A 61 2.01 -1.10 5.67
CA MET A 61 1.72 -2.29 4.87
C MET A 61 0.27 -2.81 5.01
N GLY A 62 -0.58 -2.12 5.79
CA GLY A 62 -1.98 -2.47 5.96
C GLY A 62 -2.28 -3.46 7.09
N MET A 63 -1.28 -3.90 7.86
CA MET A 63 -1.52 -4.82 8.98
C MET A 63 -2.31 -4.14 10.10
N SER A 64 -3.26 -4.84 10.68
CA SER A 64 -3.98 -4.38 11.87
C SER A 64 -3.07 -4.38 13.10
N VAL A 65 -3.42 -3.60 14.13
CA VAL A 65 -2.66 -3.56 15.39
C VAL A 65 -2.61 -4.95 16.06
N ALA A 66 -3.68 -5.74 15.93
CA ALA A 66 -3.76 -7.08 16.49
C ALA A 66 -2.82 -8.10 15.81
N GLU A 67 -2.47 -7.89 14.55
CA GLU A 67 -1.56 -8.77 13.79
C GLU A 67 -0.07 -8.44 14.01
N ILE A 68 0.24 -7.22 14.42
CA ILE A 68 1.61 -6.75 14.59
C ILE A 68 2.44 -7.60 15.56
N PRO A 69 1.94 -8.02 16.75
CA PRO A 69 2.73 -8.85 17.66
C PRO A 69 3.26 -10.13 17.02
N SER A 70 2.42 -10.79 16.21
CA SER A 70 2.81 -12.00 15.48
C SER A 70 3.89 -11.71 14.44
N ALA A 71 3.74 -10.63 13.67
CA ALA A 71 4.73 -10.21 12.68
C ALA A 71 6.08 -9.82 13.30
N LEU A 72 6.06 -9.20 14.48
CA LEU A 72 7.25 -8.79 15.19
C LEU A 72 7.97 -9.96 15.89
N SER A 73 7.28 -11.06 16.17
CA SER A 73 7.87 -12.31 16.67
C SER A 73 8.39 -13.23 15.55
N ALA A 74 8.14 -12.89 14.28
CA ALA A 74 8.63 -13.63 13.13
C ALA A 74 10.18 -13.62 13.09
N THR A 75 10.75 -14.65 12.52
CA THR A 75 12.19 -14.73 12.30
C THR A 75 12.67 -13.61 11.37
N GLU A 76 13.94 -13.27 11.44
CA GLU A 76 14.54 -12.22 10.61
C GLU A 76 14.39 -12.52 9.11
N ASP A 77 14.49 -13.79 8.73
CA ASP A 77 14.26 -14.24 7.36
C ASP A 77 12.82 -14.07 6.89
N GLU A 78 11.86 -14.34 7.74
CA GLU A 78 10.43 -14.13 7.44
C GLU A 78 10.11 -12.65 7.30
N ARG A 79 10.63 -11.82 8.20
CA ARG A 79 10.50 -10.35 8.11
C ARG A 79 11.10 -9.83 6.82
N ARG A 80 12.32 -10.24 6.47
CA ARG A 80 12.99 -9.85 5.23
C ARG A 80 12.17 -10.23 4.00
N ARG A 81 11.61 -11.45 3.94
CA ARG A 81 10.74 -11.90 2.84
C ARG A 81 9.47 -11.07 2.74
N THR A 82 8.87 -10.72 3.88
CA THR A 82 7.66 -9.88 3.92
C THR A 82 7.93 -8.48 3.41
N LEU A 83 9.03 -7.86 3.86
CA LEU A 83 9.46 -6.55 3.37
C LEU A 83 9.83 -6.57 1.89
N ALA A 84 10.50 -7.62 1.40
CA ALA A 84 10.83 -7.77 0.00
C ALA A 84 9.58 -7.83 -0.88
N ARG A 85 8.57 -8.61 -0.50
CA ARG A 85 7.28 -8.65 -1.23
C ARG A 85 6.58 -7.30 -1.25
N HIS A 86 6.59 -6.60 -0.12
CA HIS A 86 5.99 -5.27 -0.06
C HIS A 86 6.73 -4.27 -0.94
N LEU A 87 8.07 -4.33 -0.96
CA LEU A 87 8.89 -3.50 -1.84
C LEU A 87 8.54 -3.73 -3.32
N GLU A 88 8.33 -4.99 -3.74
CA GLU A 88 7.88 -5.30 -5.11
C GLU A 88 6.51 -4.69 -5.41
N THR A 89 5.58 -4.75 -4.46
CA THR A 89 4.26 -4.11 -4.61
C THR A 89 4.38 -2.59 -4.80
N LEU A 90 5.22 -1.94 -3.97
CA LEU A 90 5.46 -0.49 -4.09
C LEU A 90 6.13 -0.11 -5.41
N ARG A 91 7.05 -0.94 -5.91
CA ARG A 91 7.68 -0.73 -7.22
C ARG A 91 6.69 -0.82 -8.36
N ALA A 92 5.83 -1.83 -8.33
CA ALA A 92 4.77 -1.99 -9.33
C ALA A 92 3.78 -0.81 -9.30
N GLU A 93 3.42 -0.32 -8.11
CA GLU A 93 2.56 0.85 -7.96
C GLU A 93 3.23 2.13 -8.47
N ARG A 94 4.52 2.31 -8.20
CA ARG A 94 5.29 3.43 -8.75
C ARG A 94 5.27 3.41 -10.29
N GLU A 95 5.56 2.26 -10.91
CA GLU A 95 5.53 2.12 -12.37
C GLU A 95 4.15 2.45 -12.95
N ARG A 96 3.08 2.05 -12.25
CA ARG A 96 1.71 2.39 -12.61
C ARG A 96 1.47 3.90 -12.56
N LEU A 97 1.88 4.56 -11.49
CA LEU A 97 1.77 6.01 -11.34
C LEU A 97 2.60 6.76 -12.38
N ASP A 98 3.82 6.31 -12.65
CA ASP A 98 4.68 6.90 -13.68
C ASP A 98 4.04 6.82 -15.08
N ALA A 99 3.37 5.71 -15.40
CA ALA A 99 2.63 5.57 -16.66
C ALA A 99 1.43 6.51 -16.73
N LEU A 100 0.69 6.67 -15.63
CA LEU A 100 -0.43 7.59 -15.55
C LEU A 100 0.01 9.05 -15.67
N ILE A 101 1.10 9.43 -15.01
CA ILE A 101 1.70 10.78 -15.12
C ILE A 101 2.03 11.09 -16.58
N ARG A 102 2.73 10.19 -17.29
CA ARG A 102 3.03 10.38 -18.73
C ARG A 102 1.76 10.57 -19.58
N THR A 103 0.69 9.84 -19.28
CA THR A 103 -0.57 10.02 -19.99
C THR A 103 -1.17 11.41 -19.77
N VAL A 104 -1.10 11.92 -18.54
CA VAL A 104 -1.56 13.28 -18.19
C VAL A 104 -0.69 14.35 -18.87
N GLU A 105 0.63 14.21 -18.81
CA GLU A 105 1.57 15.14 -19.45
C GLU A 105 1.35 15.23 -20.97
N ASN A 106 1.22 14.09 -21.65
CA ASN A 106 0.91 14.04 -23.07
C ASN A 106 -0.44 14.69 -23.40
N THR A 107 -1.45 14.54 -22.52
CA THR A 107 -2.75 15.16 -22.69
C THR A 107 -2.67 16.67 -22.55
N ILE A 108 -1.91 17.17 -21.58
CA ILE A 108 -1.65 18.62 -21.41
C ILE A 108 -0.96 19.17 -22.66
N GLU A 109 0.07 18.50 -23.14
CA GLU A 109 0.81 18.94 -24.34
C GLU A 109 -0.09 18.98 -25.60
N HIS A 110 -0.98 17.99 -25.74
CA HIS A 110 -1.98 17.98 -26.82
C HIS A 110 -2.90 19.20 -26.73
N ILE A 111 -3.39 19.54 -25.54
CA ILE A 111 -4.28 20.69 -25.34
C ILE A 111 -3.56 22.01 -25.59
N GLU A 112 -2.33 22.17 -25.09
CA GLU A 112 -1.60 23.44 -25.16
C GLU A 112 -0.99 23.70 -26.55
N LYS A 113 -0.46 22.67 -27.19
CA LYS A 113 0.31 22.79 -28.43
C LYS A 113 -0.41 22.27 -29.67
N GLY A 114 -1.59 21.63 -29.50
CA GLY A 114 -2.32 20.99 -30.59
C GLY A 114 -1.55 19.80 -31.22
N VAL A 115 -0.57 19.24 -30.50
CA VAL A 115 0.20 18.07 -30.98
C VAL A 115 -0.72 16.85 -31.01
N PRO A 116 -0.89 16.16 -32.18
CA PRO A 116 -1.74 14.98 -32.24
C PRO A 116 -1.23 13.87 -31.28
N MET A 117 -2.11 13.36 -30.42
CA MET A 117 -1.80 12.23 -29.55
C MET A 117 -2.20 10.92 -30.25
N ASP A 118 -1.30 9.94 -30.27
CA ASP A 118 -1.62 8.60 -30.72
C ASP A 118 -2.74 7.96 -29.89
N ASP A 119 -3.68 7.27 -30.55
CA ASP A 119 -4.86 6.70 -29.88
C ASP A 119 -4.52 5.67 -28.81
N LYS A 120 -3.42 4.94 -28.94
CA LYS A 120 -2.95 4.01 -27.92
C LYS A 120 -2.38 4.77 -26.69
N ALA A 121 -1.64 5.85 -26.93
CA ALA A 121 -1.03 6.65 -25.88
C ALA A 121 -2.08 7.32 -24.97
N LYS A 122 -3.27 7.65 -25.50
CA LYS A 122 -4.39 8.23 -24.74
C LYS A 122 -4.85 7.36 -23.57
N PHE A 123 -4.67 6.04 -23.65
CA PHE A 123 -5.20 5.08 -22.70
C PHE A 123 -4.13 4.27 -21.97
N GLU A 124 -2.86 4.41 -22.33
CA GLU A 124 -1.77 3.51 -21.87
C GLU A 124 -1.64 3.47 -20.35
N GLY A 125 -1.64 4.64 -19.68
CA GLY A 125 -1.55 4.73 -18.21
C GLY A 125 -2.83 4.29 -17.48
N MET A 126 -3.97 4.27 -18.14
CA MET A 126 -5.28 3.96 -17.54
C MET A 126 -5.77 2.54 -17.85
N LYS A 127 -5.23 1.89 -18.88
CA LYS A 127 -5.74 0.62 -19.41
C LYS A 127 -5.86 -0.47 -18.34
N ARG A 128 -4.86 -0.60 -17.51
CA ARG A 128 -4.82 -1.61 -16.44
C ARG A 128 -5.88 -1.35 -15.38
N ASP A 129 -6.03 -0.10 -14.96
CA ASP A 129 -7.01 0.32 -13.94
C ASP A 129 -8.43 0.14 -14.46
N LEU A 130 -8.69 0.49 -15.73
CA LEU A 130 -10.00 0.31 -16.38
C LEU A 130 -10.37 -1.17 -16.51
N VAL A 131 -9.43 -2.04 -16.85
CA VAL A 131 -9.67 -3.49 -16.91
C VAL A 131 -9.99 -4.03 -15.53
N GLU A 132 -9.18 -3.71 -14.51
CA GLU A 132 -9.41 -4.16 -13.13
C GLU A 132 -10.73 -3.63 -12.57
N GLN A 133 -11.07 -2.37 -12.83
CA GLN A 133 -12.35 -1.77 -12.43
C GLN A 133 -13.53 -2.44 -13.13
N ASN A 134 -13.41 -2.74 -14.42
CA ASN A 134 -14.42 -3.47 -15.16
C ASN A 134 -14.62 -4.89 -14.62
N GLU A 135 -13.55 -5.60 -14.33
CA GLU A 135 -13.64 -6.94 -13.72
C GLU A 135 -14.30 -6.90 -12.35
N ARG A 136 -13.97 -5.93 -11.50
CA ARG A 136 -14.66 -5.74 -10.21
C ARG A 136 -16.13 -5.40 -10.35
N THR A 137 -16.49 -4.57 -11.33
CA THR A 137 -17.87 -4.07 -11.50
C THR A 137 -18.76 -5.04 -12.27
N HIS A 138 -18.23 -5.74 -13.26
CA HIS A 138 -18.97 -6.60 -14.18
C HIS A 138 -18.65 -8.09 -14.02
N GLY A 139 -17.46 -8.47 -13.53
CA GLY A 139 -17.08 -9.85 -13.24
C GLY A 139 -18.00 -10.53 -12.22
N ALA A 140 -18.44 -9.77 -11.21
CA ALA A 140 -19.39 -10.22 -10.21
C ALA A 140 -20.82 -10.47 -10.80
N ARG A 141 -21.19 -9.76 -11.86
CA ARG A 141 -22.49 -9.97 -12.54
C ARG A 141 -22.54 -11.22 -13.40
N CYS A 142 -21.43 -11.65 -13.98
CA CYS A 142 -21.36 -12.88 -14.76
C CYS A 142 -21.36 -14.14 -13.88
N ALA A 143 -20.89 -14.05 -12.66
CA ALA A 143 -20.91 -15.17 -11.71
C ALA A 143 -22.31 -15.42 -11.08
N SER A 144 -23.16 -14.40 -11.02
CA SER A 144 -24.52 -14.48 -10.48
C SER A 144 -25.61 -14.76 -11.51
N ALA A 145 -25.33 -14.55 -12.80
CA ALA A 145 -26.20 -14.92 -13.90
C ALA A 145 -25.68 -16.23 -14.48
N GLY A 146 -26.32 -17.35 -14.12
CA GLY A 146 -26.01 -18.68 -14.68
C GLY A 146 -25.91 -18.62 -16.20
N ALA A 147 -24.70 -18.58 -16.73
CA ALA A 147 -24.44 -18.37 -18.14
C ALA A 147 -24.82 -19.63 -18.92
N THR A 148 -25.91 -19.56 -19.64
CA THR A 148 -26.14 -20.41 -20.81
C THR A 148 -25.15 -19.97 -21.89
N PRO A 149 -24.27 -20.85 -22.40
CA PRO A 149 -23.32 -20.47 -23.44
C PRO A 149 -24.06 -20.12 -24.73
N PRO A 150 -23.57 -19.14 -25.51
CA PRO A 150 -24.22 -18.77 -26.75
C PRO A 150 -24.17 -19.94 -27.75
N ARG A 151 -25.35 -20.31 -28.27
CA ARG A 151 -25.49 -21.30 -29.31
C ARG A 151 -24.70 -20.84 -30.55
N THR A 152 -23.68 -21.58 -30.92
CA THR A 152 -22.97 -21.47 -32.18
C THR A 152 -23.97 -21.57 -33.33
N ARG A 153 -24.17 -20.50 -34.07
CA ARG A 153 -24.91 -20.53 -35.35
C ARG A 153 -24.08 -21.36 -36.35
N GLN A 154 -24.51 -22.58 -36.53
CA GLN A 154 -24.06 -23.44 -37.61
C GLN A 154 -24.64 -22.87 -38.90
N THR A 155 -23.78 -22.25 -39.71
CA THR A 155 -24.13 -21.85 -41.08
C THR A 155 -24.24 -23.10 -41.94
N ALA A 156 -25.45 -23.54 -42.18
CA ALA A 156 -25.74 -24.55 -43.19
C ALA A 156 -25.40 -23.94 -44.58
N ARG A 157 -24.39 -24.49 -45.22
CA ARG A 157 -24.18 -24.32 -46.67
C ARG A 157 -25.25 -25.14 -47.37
N CYS A 158 -26.15 -24.47 -48.10
CA CYS A 158 -26.90 -25.11 -49.14
C CYS A 158 -26.06 -25.11 -50.43
N SER A 159 -25.75 -26.30 -50.89
CA SER A 159 -25.27 -26.54 -52.27
C SER A 159 -26.50 -26.88 -53.11
N THR A 160 -26.66 -26.16 -54.21
CA THR A 160 -27.09 -26.69 -55.50
C THR A 160 -26.72 -25.68 -56.56
#